data_b0def50ec89979cc62350eaec74c5b11
#
_entry.id   b0def50ec89979cc62350eaec74c5b11
#
_cell.length_a   1.000
_cell.length_b   1.000
_cell.length_c   1.000
_cell.angle_alpha   90.00
_cell.angle_beta   90.00
_cell.angle_gamma   90.00
#
_symmetry.space_group_name_H-M   'P 1'
#
loop_
_entity.id
_entity.type
_entity.pdbx_description
1 polymer ?
#
loop_
_entity_poly.entity_id
_entity_poly.type
_entity_poly.pdbx_seq_one_letter_code
_entity_poly.pdbx_strand_id
1 'polypeptide(L)'
;MSDAGPRPVRGCAAGQAPGAGLEALLGGVARGDQAAFEAVCARAGATVFGVVRRVVRDPSQAEEVFQDVLLEVWRAAPRFEPGKGSALGWMATIAHRRAIDRVRAEHRSAERQRRAAWYAVAYDEVAETVEARLDRERVRRCLGSLTRLQCESVTLAYYRVYTSHEVAALLGVPEGTVKTRMRDGLIRLRDCLGAD
;
A
#
# COMPACT_ATOMS: atom_id res chain seq x y z
N MET A 1 17.04 -19.61 54.32
CA MET A 1 16.44 -18.51 53.51
C MET A 1 17.12 -18.56 52.17
N SER A 2 16.48 -19.27 51.21
CA SER A 2 17.03 -19.50 49.89
C SER A 2 16.30 -18.57 48.91
N ASP A 3 17.06 -17.62 48.37
CA ASP A 3 16.63 -16.70 47.35
C ASP A 3 16.73 -17.43 45.98
N ALA A 4 15.60 -17.77 45.39
CA ALA A 4 15.52 -18.32 44.05
C ALA A 4 15.11 -17.21 43.08
N GLY A 5 16.14 -16.52 42.53
CA GLY A 5 15.93 -15.56 41.44
C GLY A 5 15.30 -16.18 40.20
N PRO A 6 14.54 -15.38 39.39
CA PRO A 6 13.83 -15.89 38.23
C PRO A 6 14.81 -16.36 37.14
N ARG A 7 14.57 -17.59 36.66
CA ARG A 7 15.31 -18.18 35.53
C ARG A 7 15.04 -17.39 34.26
N PRO A 8 16.06 -17.05 33.45
CA PRO A 8 15.85 -16.45 32.14
C PRO A 8 15.16 -17.46 31.23
N VAL A 9 14.01 -17.07 30.67
CA VAL A 9 13.36 -17.79 29.56
C VAL A 9 14.33 -17.81 28.37
N ARG A 10 14.77 -19.00 28.04
CA ARG A 10 15.57 -19.23 26.83
C ARG A 10 14.71 -18.85 25.61
N GLY A 11 15.00 -17.69 24.98
CA GLY A 11 14.46 -17.34 23.70
C GLY A 11 14.87 -18.40 22.67
N CYS A 12 13.89 -19.04 22.05
CA CYS A 12 14.09 -19.80 20.83
C CYS A 12 14.53 -18.82 19.73
N ALA A 13 15.83 -18.67 19.59
CA ALA A 13 16.43 -18.10 18.38
C ALA A 13 16.27 -19.15 17.27
N ALA A 14 15.10 -19.20 16.64
CA ALA A 14 14.94 -19.82 15.33
C ALA A 14 15.71 -18.95 14.34
N GLY A 15 16.91 -19.42 13.94
CA GLY A 15 17.79 -18.74 13.03
C GLY A 15 17.09 -18.47 11.68
N GLN A 16 16.74 -17.21 11.45
CA GLN A 16 16.33 -16.78 10.13
C GLN A 16 17.60 -16.65 9.28
N ALA A 17 17.65 -17.43 8.18
CA ALA A 17 18.68 -17.29 7.18
C ALA A 17 18.68 -15.84 6.66
N PRO A 18 19.81 -15.13 6.66
CA PRO A 18 19.93 -13.80 6.08
C PRO A 18 19.80 -13.93 4.55
N GLY A 19 18.57 -13.70 4.03
CA GLY A 19 18.31 -13.78 2.60
C GLY A 19 16.93 -14.32 2.19
N ALA A 20 16.08 -14.72 3.13
CA ALA A 20 14.72 -15.17 2.77
C ALA A 20 13.95 -14.05 2.04
N GLY A 21 13.44 -14.33 0.83
CA GLY A 21 12.63 -13.40 0.06
C GLY A 21 11.37 -12.98 0.84
N LEU A 22 10.78 -11.84 0.49
CA LEU A 22 9.60 -11.33 1.16
C LEU A 22 8.42 -12.31 1.10
N GLU A 23 8.31 -13.08 0.03
CA GLU A 23 7.34 -14.18 -0.17
C GLU A 23 7.52 -15.30 0.87
N ALA A 24 8.76 -15.70 1.13
CA ALA A 24 9.05 -16.73 2.13
C ALA A 24 8.70 -16.25 3.55
N LEU A 25 8.96 -14.96 3.84
CA LEU A 25 8.58 -14.34 5.10
C LEU A 25 7.05 -14.28 5.26
N LEU A 26 6.29 -13.90 4.24
CA LEU A 26 4.83 -13.96 4.28
C LEU A 26 4.31 -15.40 4.48
N GLY A 27 4.99 -16.39 3.92
CA GLY A 27 4.70 -17.80 4.24
C GLY A 27 4.92 -18.14 5.72
N GLY A 28 5.91 -17.54 6.38
CA GLY A 28 6.11 -17.61 7.83
C GLY A 28 4.96 -16.96 8.60
N VAL A 29 4.61 -15.74 8.21
CA VAL A 29 3.46 -14.99 8.79
C VAL A 29 2.17 -15.79 8.67
N ALA A 30 1.93 -16.45 7.54
CA ALA A 30 0.75 -17.28 7.31
C ALA A 30 0.64 -18.46 8.31
N ARG A 31 1.77 -18.90 8.88
CA ARG A 31 1.84 -19.91 9.93
C ARG A 31 1.83 -19.34 11.35
N GLY A 32 1.70 -18.01 11.50
CA GLY A 32 1.69 -17.34 12.79
C GLY A 32 3.09 -17.02 13.34
N ASP A 33 4.13 -17.03 12.52
CA ASP A 33 5.51 -16.70 12.92
C ASP A 33 5.66 -15.20 13.11
N GLN A 34 5.76 -14.76 14.36
CA GLN A 34 5.93 -13.36 14.74
C GLN A 34 7.27 -12.78 14.27
N ALA A 35 8.36 -13.58 14.31
CA ALA A 35 9.67 -13.11 13.87
C ALA A 35 9.71 -12.89 12.35
N ALA A 36 8.99 -13.73 11.57
CA ALA A 36 8.78 -13.50 10.14
C ALA A 36 8.00 -12.20 9.89
N PHE A 37 7.00 -11.89 10.71
CA PHE A 37 6.24 -10.65 10.60
C PHE A 37 7.09 -9.41 10.88
N GLU A 38 7.90 -9.45 11.94
CA GLU A 38 8.85 -8.38 12.25
C GLU A 38 9.82 -8.14 11.09
N ALA A 39 10.32 -9.21 10.46
CA ALA A 39 11.17 -9.11 9.29
C ALA A 39 10.44 -8.54 8.05
N VAL A 40 9.15 -8.87 7.85
CA VAL A 40 8.29 -8.25 6.82
C VAL A 40 8.15 -6.75 7.09
N CYS A 41 7.84 -6.36 8.33
CA CYS A 41 7.72 -4.95 8.71
C CYS A 41 9.03 -4.18 8.49
N ALA A 42 10.17 -4.74 8.86
CA ALA A 42 11.48 -4.12 8.69
C ALA A 42 11.83 -3.91 7.19
N ARG A 43 11.49 -4.86 6.31
CA ARG A 43 11.86 -4.81 4.88
C ARG A 43 10.89 -4.02 4.03
N ALA A 44 9.59 -4.15 4.28
CA ALA A 44 8.55 -3.59 3.44
C ALA A 44 7.81 -2.40 4.08
N GLY A 45 7.94 -2.21 5.39
CA GLY A 45 7.15 -1.24 6.14
C GLY A 45 7.27 0.18 5.61
N ALA A 46 8.50 0.65 5.34
CA ALA A 46 8.71 2.00 4.81
C ALA A 46 8.04 2.21 3.44
N THR A 47 8.14 1.23 2.54
CA THR A 47 7.51 1.29 1.21
C THR A 47 5.99 1.26 1.33
N VAL A 48 5.44 0.38 2.17
CA VAL A 48 3.99 0.25 2.41
C VAL A 48 3.45 1.52 3.07
N PHE A 49 4.15 2.08 4.06
CA PHE A 49 3.80 3.36 4.67
C PHE A 49 3.82 4.51 3.65
N GLY A 50 4.82 4.52 2.76
CA GLY A 50 4.89 5.49 1.66
C GLY A 50 3.66 5.46 0.75
N VAL A 51 3.07 4.27 0.50
CA VAL A 51 1.82 4.15 -0.25
C VAL A 51 0.66 4.80 0.51
N VAL A 52 0.55 4.55 1.82
CA VAL A 52 -0.49 5.16 2.66
C VAL A 52 -0.34 6.68 2.67
N ARG A 53 0.87 7.20 2.91
CA ARG A 53 1.17 8.64 2.97
C ARG A 53 0.86 9.41 1.69
N ARG A 54 0.95 8.77 0.53
CA ARG A 54 0.59 9.39 -0.76
C ARG A 54 -0.92 9.64 -0.91
N VAL A 55 -1.74 8.85 -0.22
CA VAL A 55 -3.20 8.92 -0.30
C VAL A 55 -3.76 9.68 0.91
N VAL A 56 -3.31 9.33 2.13
CA VAL A 56 -3.72 9.98 3.38
C VAL A 56 -2.70 11.08 3.69
N ARG A 57 -3.14 12.33 3.59
CA ARG A 57 -2.25 13.49 3.73
C ARG A 57 -1.93 13.81 5.19
N ASP A 58 -2.88 13.59 6.08
CA ASP A 58 -2.68 13.79 7.51
C ASP A 58 -1.73 12.74 8.09
N PRO A 59 -0.62 13.15 8.75
CA PRO A 59 0.37 12.22 9.28
C PRO A 59 -0.19 11.25 10.32
N SER A 60 -0.98 11.74 11.27
CA SER A 60 -1.52 10.92 12.36
C SER A 60 -2.48 9.87 11.83
N GLN A 61 -3.32 10.25 10.90
CA GLN A 61 -4.22 9.31 10.24
C GLN A 61 -3.49 8.31 9.35
N ALA A 62 -2.39 8.73 8.70
CA ALA A 62 -1.57 7.81 7.93
C ALA A 62 -0.94 6.73 8.80
N GLU A 63 -0.51 7.07 10.02
CA GLU A 63 0.00 6.10 11.00
C GLU A 63 -1.09 5.13 11.45
N GLU A 64 -2.29 5.61 11.77
CA GLU A 64 -3.44 4.75 12.11
C GLU A 64 -3.76 3.77 10.98
N VAL A 65 -3.87 4.28 9.74
CA VAL A 65 -4.12 3.44 8.57
C VAL A 65 -3.01 2.44 8.35
N PHE A 66 -1.76 2.81 8.56
CA PHE A 66 -0.64 1.90 8.43
C PHE A 66 -0.69 0.76 9.45
N GLN A 67 -1.04 1.04 10.70
CA GLN A 67 -1.27 0.01 11.71
C GLN A 67 -2.39 -0.96 11.29
N ASP A 68 -3.50 -0.44 10.78
CA ASP A 68 -4.59 -1.25 10.23
C ASP A 68 -4.13 -2.14 9.06
N VAL A 69 -3.27 -1.60 8.18
CA VAL A 69 -2.67 -2.35 7.08
C VAL A 69 -1.81 -3.49 7.59
N LEU A 70 -0.95 -3.28 8.58
CA LEU A 70 -0.11 -4.32 9.17
C LEU A 70 -0.96 -5.43 9.80
N LEU A 71 -2.02 -5.08 10.51
CA LEU A 71 -2.97 -6.04 11.07
C LEU A 71 -3.69 -6.85 9.97
N GLU A 72 -4.06 -6.19 8.86
CA GLU A 72 -4.68 -6.88 7.73
C GLU A 72 -3.68 -7.80 7.02
N VAL A 73 -2.44 -7.38 6.82
CA VAL A 73 -1.36 -8.21 6.27
C VAL A 73 -1.17 -9.47 7.12
N TRP A 74 -1.09 -9.34 8.45
CA TRP A 74 -1.02 -10.48 9.36
C TRP A 74 -2.20 -11.46 9.18
N ARG A 75 -3.43 -10.94 9.18
CA ARG A 75 -4.65 -11.76 9.06
C ARG A 75 -4.83 -12.38 7.69
N ALA A 76 -4.41 -11.68 6.65
CA ALA A 76 -4.61 -12.08 5.27
C ALA A 76 -3.42 -12.86 4.67
N ALA A 77 -2.28 -12.96 5.36
CA ALA A 77 -1.10 -13.69 4.90
C ALA A 77 -1.39 -15.12 4.38
N PRO A 78 -2.30 -15.91 5.01
CA PRO A 78 -2.67 -17.23 4.47
C PRO A 78 -3.34 -17.20 3.08
N ARG A 79 -3.80 -16.02 2.62
CA ARG A 79 -4.44 -15.85 1.30
C ARG A 79 -3.46 -15.35 0.24
N PHE A 80 -2.22 -15.10 0.62
CA PHE A 80 -1.20 -14.67 -0.33
C PHE A 80 -0.80 -15.84 -1.23
N GLU A 81 -0.86 -15.62 -2.55
CA GLU A 81 -0.50 -16.60 -3.57
C GLU A 81 0.69 -16.07 -4.38
N PRO A 82 1.91 -16.60 -4.19
CA PRO A 82 3.13 -16.11 -4.88
C PRO A 82 3.01 -16.09 -6.41
N GLY A 83 2.23 -17.00 -6.99
CA GLY A 83 2.00 -17.07 -8.44
C GLY A 83 1.13 -15.95 -9.01
N LYS A 84 0.47 -15.14 -8.16
CA LYS A 84 -0.41 -14.04 -8.59
C LYS A 84 0.25 -12.67 -8.51
N GLY A 85 1.47 -12.56 -8.01
CA GLY A 85 2.21 -11.32 -7.93
C GLY A 85 3.21 -11.29 -6.78
N SER A 86 4.03 -10.23 -6.70
CA SER A 86 5.02 -10.08 -5.65
C SER A 86 4.37 -9.79 -4.29
N ALA A 87 5.04 -10.21 -3.21
CA ALA A 87 4.62 -9.93 -1.84
C ALA A 87 4.46 -8.44 -1.58
N LEU A 88 5.40 -7.62 -2.06
CA LEU A 88 5.35 -6.18 -1.90
C LEU A 88 4.15 -5.56 -2.64
N GLY A 89 3.88 -6.00 -3.87
CA GLY A 89 2.72 -5.56 -4.65
C GLY A 89 1.39 -5.91 -3.99
N TRP A 90 1.30 -7.12 -3.39
CA TRP A 90 0.13 -7.53 -2.64
C TRP A 90 -0.10 -6.67 -1.39
N MET A 91 0.95 -6.41 -0.61
CA MET A 91 0.88 -5.53 0.56
C MET A 91 0.55 -4.08 0.18
N ALA A 92 1.14 -3.57 -0.90
CA ALA A 92 0.85 -2.24 -1.43
C ALA A 92 -0.63 -2.10 -1.87
N THR A 93 -1.23 -3.18 -2.41
CA THR A 93 -2.66 -3.20 -2.77
C THR A 93 -3.55 -3.09 -1.53
N ILE A 94 -3.21 -3.79 -0.43
CA ILE A 94 -3.92 -3.67 0.85
C ILE A 94 -3.80 -2.24 1.37
N ALA A 95 -2.57 -1.70 1.40
CA ALA A 95 -2.29 -0.34 1.88
C ALA A 95 -3.07 0.72 1.09
N HIS A 96 -3.04 0.64 -0.23
CA HIS A 96 -3.76 1.58 -1.10
C HIS A 96 -5.27 1.51 -0.87
N ARG A 97 -5.85 0.30 -0.79
CA ARG A 97 -7.27 0.12 -0.51
C ARG A 97 -7.66 0.73 0.83
N ARG A 98 -6.92 0.46 1.91
CA ARG A 98 -7.19 1.01 3.24
C ARG A 98 -7.07 2.53 3.28
N ALA A 99 -6.05 3.08 2.62
CA ALA A 99 -5.88 4.52 2.51
C ALA A 99 -7.05 5.20 1.77
N ILE A 100 -7.51 4.59 0.67
CA ILE A 100 -8.71 5.06 -0.05
C ILE A 100 -9.96 5.00 0.82
N ASP A 101 -10.19 3.90 1.54
CA ASP A 101 -11.35 3.73 2.40
C ASP A 101 -11.38 4.79 3.50
N ARG A 102 -10.21 5.14 4.09
CA ARG A 102 -10.07 6.23 5.07
C ARG A 102 -10.44 7.58 4.47
N VAL A 103 -9.84 7.97 3.36
CA VAL A 103 -10.14 9.24 2.68
C VAL A 103 -11.62 9.36 2.32
N ARG A 104 -12.23 8.27 1.83
CA ARG A 104 -13.67 8.23 1.54
C ARG A 104 -14.54 8.36 2.79
N ALA A 105 -14.14 7.73 3.89
CA ALA A 105 -14.84 7.86 5.16
C ALA A 105 -14.81 9.32 5.65
N GLU A 106 -13.68 10.00 5.51
CA GLU A 106 -13.53 11.42 5.86
C GLU A 106 -14.32 12.34 4.94
N HIS A 107 -14.28 12.12 3.63
CA HIS A 107 -15.09 12.89 2.70
C HIS A 107 -16.58 12.76 3.01
N ARG A 108 -17.07 11.55 3.31
CA ARG A 108 -18.45 11.35 3.73
C ARG A 108 -18.78 12.04 5.07
N SER A 109 -17.83 12.07 5.98
CA SER A 109 -17.97 12.77 7.27
C SER A 109 -17.92 14.29 7.07
N ALA A 110 -16.96 14.78 6.27
CA ALA A 110 -16.83 16.18 5.94
C ALA A 110 -18.02 16.71 5.11
N GLU A 111 -18.56 15.90 4.20
CA GLU A 111 -19.77 16.27 3.43
C GLU A 111 -21.02 16.37 4.30
N ARG A 112 -21.14 15.50 5.30
CA ARG A 112 -22.16 15.65 6.36
C ARG A 112 -21.94 16.90 7.20
N GLN A 113 -20.67 17.27 7.49
CA GLN A 113 -20.30 18.49 8.22
C GLN A 113 -20.31 19.75 7.34
N ARG A 114 -19.95 19.65 6.03
CA ARG A 114 -19.99 20.76 5.06
C ARG A 114 -21.40 21.24 4.71
N ARG A 115 -22.40 20.42 4.92
CA ARG A 115 -23.79 20.93 4.95
C ARG A 115 -24.01 21.90 6.11
N ALA A 116 -23.04 22.03 7.02
CA ALA A 116 -23.02 22.98 8.14
C ALA A 116 -21.93 24.06 8.06
N ALA A 117 -20.85 23.92 7.27
CA ALA A 117 -19.81 24.97 7.18
C ALA A 117 -18.92 24.82 5.93
N TRP A 118 -18.89 25.83 5.10
CA TRP A 118 -18.01 26.04 3.93
C TRP A 118 -16.68 26.66 4.38
N TYR A 119 -15.49 26.09 4.02
CA TYR A 119 -14.21 26.71 3.60
C TYR A 119 -12.92 25.89 3.86
N ALA A 120 -12.05 25.93 2.84
CA ALA A 120 -10.56 25.99 2.76
C ALA A 120 -9.72 24.72 2.98
N VAL A 121 -8.99 24.36 1.92
CA VAL A 121 -7.85 23.42 1.96
C VAL A 121 -6.58 24.16 1.57
N ALA A 122 -5.58 24.15 2.46
CA ALA A 122 -4.22 24.60 2.17
C ALA A 122 -3.33 23.41 1.74
N TYR A 123 -2.46 23.64 0.78
CA TYR A 123 -1.43 22.73 0.31
C TYR A 123 -0.18 22.87 1.20
N ASP A 124 0.34 21.76 1.69
CA ASP A 124 1.63 21.74 2.39
C ASP A 124 2.63 20.91 1.57
N GLU A 125 3.73 21.54 1.14
CA GLU A 125 4.83 20.91 0.42
C GLU A 125 5.81 20.31 1.43
N VAL A 126 5.81 18.96 1.51
CA VAL A 126 6.84 18.24 2.26
C VAL A 126 8.15 18.25 1.47
N ALA A 127 9.25 18.66 2.12
CA ALA A 127 10.59 18.67 1.54
C ALA A 127 10.96 17.28 0.96
N GLU A 128 11.20 17.26 -0.34
CA GLU A 128 11.44 16.04 -1.12
C GLU A 128 12.94 15.72 -1.16
N THR A 129 13.32 14.47 -0.84
CA THR A 129 14.70 13.99 -1.00
C THR A 129 15.05 13.80 -2.48
N VAL A 130 16.36 13.85 -2.82
CA VAL A 130 16.86 13.67 -4.20
C VAL A 130 16.46 12.31 -4.77
N GLU A 131 16.43 11.26 -3.95
CA GLU A 131 15.96 9.91 -4.34
C GLU A 131 14.49 9.91 -4.75
N ALA A 132 13.64 10.59 -3.99
CA ALA A 132 12.22 10.70 -4.31
C ALA A 132 11.98 11.45 -5.64
N ARG A 133 12.86 12.38 -6.01
CA ARG A 133 12.84 13.09 -7.31
C ARG A 133 13.17 12.15 -8.47
N LEU A 134 14.24 11.36 -8.34
CA LEU A 134 14.68 10.41 -9.38
C LEU A 134 13.61 9.32 -9.60
N ASP A 135 13.03 8.81 -8.53
CA ASP A 135 11.93 7.83 -8.60
C ASP A 135 10.68 8.44 -9.27
N ARG A 136 10.38 9.70 -8.99
CA ARG A 136 9.25 10.41 -9.61
C ARG A 136 9.45 10.62 -11.11
N GLU A 137 10.66 10.94 -11.55
CA GLU A 137 11.00 11.07 -12.98
C GLU A 137 10.93 9.71 -13.70
N ARG A 138 11.39 8.65 -13.04
CA ARG A 138 11.30 7.28 -13.55
C ARG A 138 9.86 6.86 -13.73
N VAL A 139 9.02 7.06 -12.71
CA VAL A 139 7.57 6.81 -12.79
C VAL A 139 6.91 7.64 -13.89
N ARG A 140 7.26 8.93 -14.02
CA ARG A 140 6.72 9.81 -15.07
C ARG A 140 7.05 9.30 -16.47
N ARG A 141 8.29 8.84 -16.70
CA ARG A 141 8.70 8.25 -17.99
C ARG A 141 7.89 6.99 -18.28
N CYS A 142 7.73 6.13 -17.29
CA CYS A 142 6.97 4.90 -17.44
C CYS A 142 5.45 5.14 -17.64
N LEU A 143 4.89 6.18 -17.04
CA LEU A 143 3.51 6.60 -17.34
C LEU A 143 3.37 7.05 -18.80
N GLY A 144 4.41 7.62 -19.41
CA GLY A 144 4.45 7.97 -20.84
C GLY A 144 4.44 6.76 -21.78
N SER A 145 4.78 5.56 -21.31
CA SER A 145 4.69 4.32 -22.09
C SER A 145 3.27 3.72 -22.16
N LEU A 146 2.37 4.19 -21.31
CA LEU A 146 0.97 3.76 -21.31
C LEU A 146 0.20 4.33 -22.50
N THR A 147 -0.78 3.59 -22.98
CA THR A 147 -1.78 4.20 -23.89
C THR A 147 -2.56 5.27 -23.13
N ARG A 148 -3.10 6.25 -23.87
CA ARG A 148 -3.92 7.33 -23.27
C ARG A 148 -5.04 6.76 -22.40
N LEU A 149 -5.73 5.72 -22.85
CA LEU A 149 -6.85 5.10 -22.12
C LEU A 149 -6.38 4.37 -20.84
N GLN A 150 -5.21 3.75 -20.86
CA GLN A 150 -4.60 3.12 -19.67
C GLN A 150 -4.16 4.18 -18.68
N CYS A 151 -3.43 5.20 -19.14
CA CYS A 151 -2.97 6.31 -18.31
C CYS A 151 -4.13 7.02 -17.62
N GLU A 152 -5.20 7.33 -18.36
CA GLU A 152 -6.41 7.96 -17.84
C GLU A 152 -7.08 7.10 -16.76
N SER A 153 -7.28 5.81 -17.02
CA SER A 153 -7.89 4.88 -16.06
C SER A 153 -7.06 4.72 -14.79
N VAL A 154 -5.73 4.57 -14.93
CA VAL A 154 -4.80 4.47 -13.81
C VAL A 154 -4.76 5.78 -13.01
N THR A 155 -4.70 6.93 -13.68
CA THR A 155 -4.65 8.26 -13.03
C THR A 155 -5.92 8.52 -12.23
N LEU A 156 -7.09 8.25 -12.79
CA LEU A 156 -8.36 8.43 -12.07
C LEU A 156 -8.44 7.53 -10.83
N ALA A 157 -8.04 6.28 -10.94
CA ALA A 157 -8.10 5.35 -9.82
C ALA A 157 -7.07 5.67 -8.72
N TYR A 158 -5.80 5.95 -9.10
CA TYR A 158 -4.72 6.11 -8.12
C TYR A 158 -4.55 7.53 -7.59
N TYR A 159 -4.71 8.56 -8.44
CA TYR A 159 -4.51 9.96 -8.01
C TYR A 159 -5.80 10.67 -7.63
N ARG A 160 -6.93 10.28 -8.23
CA ARG A 160 -8.26 10.86 -7.92
C ARG A 160 -9.09 10.00 -6.99
N VAL A 161 -8.58 8.82 -6.61
CA VAL A 161 -9.20 7.94 -5.61
C VAL A 161 -10.58 7.40 -6.04
N TYR A 162 -10.85 7.35 -7.35
CA TYR A 162 -12.09 6.77 -7.87
C TYR A 162 -12.05 5.24 -7.87
N THR A 163 -13.20 4.59 -7.57
CA THR A 163 -13.37 3.14 -7.80
C THR A 163 -13.41 2.84 -9.28
N SER A 164 -13.18 1.57 -9.66
CA SER A 164 -13.37 1.14 -11.05
C SER A 164 -14.78 1.43 -11.58
N HIS A 165 -15.80 1.37 -10.71
CA HIS A 165 -17.17 1.72 -11.05
C HIS A 165 -17.34 3.21 -11.33
N GLU A 166 -16.79 4.08 -10.49
CA GLU A 166 -16.82 5.54 -10.68
C GLU A 166 -16.01 5.96 -11.91
N VAL A 167 -14.83 5.35 -12.13
CA VAL A 167 -14.05 5.57 -13.37
C VAL A 167 -14.85 5.14 -14.60
N ALA A 168 -15.56 4.02 -14.53
CA ALA A 168 -16.42 3.53 -15.62
C ALA A 168 -17.53 4.52 -15.93
N ALA A 169 -18.20 5.05 -14.90
CA ALA A 169 -19.23 6.07 -15.04
C ALA A 169 -18.69 7.38 -15.64
N LEU A 170 -17.50 7.84 -15.18
CA LEU A 170 -16.85 9.04 -15.69
C LEU A 170 -16.41 8.93 -17.15
N LEU A 171 -15.91 7.76 -17.54
CA LEU A 171 -15.40 7.51 -18.89
C LEU A 171 -16.47 7.00 -19.85
N GLY A 172 -17.68 6.71 -19.39
CA GLY A 172 -18.76 6.19 -20.20
C GLY A 172 -18.48 4.79 -20.79
N VAL A 173 -17.74 3.94 -20.05
CA VAL A 173 -17.33 2.59 -20.50
C VAL A 173 -17.72 1.54 -19.46
N PRO A 174 -17.86 0.25 -19.85
CA PRO A 174 -18.13 -0.83 -18.90
C PRO A 174 -17.03 -0.96 -17.85
N GLU A 175 -17.39 -1.29 -16.62
CA GLU A 175 -16.43 -1.47 -15.50
C GLU A 175 -15.36 -2.53 -15.81
N GLY A 176 -15.72 -3.61 -16.49
CA GLY A 176 -14.78 -4.63 -16.96
C GLY A 176 -13.69 -4.05 -17.89
N THR A 177 -14.04 -3.08 -18.74
CA THR A 177 -13.09 -2.38 -19.61
C THR A 177 -12.10 -1.56 -18.78
N VAL A 178 -12.57 -0.86 -17.75
CA VAL A 178 -11.69 -0.11 -16.84
C VAL A 178 -10.72 -1.04 -16.12
N LYS A 179 -11.22 -2.15 -15.56
CA LYS A 179 -10.39 -3.16 -14.86
C LYS A 179 -9.31 -3.73 -15.80
N THR A 180 -9.64 -4.02 -17.06
CA THR A 180 -8.67 -4.51 -18.05
C THR A 180 -7.64 -3.42 -18.36
N ARG A 181 -8.05 -2.18 -18.66
CA ARG A 181 -7.13 -1.06 -18.91
C ARG A 181 -6.18 -0.81 -17.73
N MET A 182 -6.68 -0.84 -16.52
CA MET A 182 -5.88 -0.68 -15.31
C MET A 182 -4.88 -1.82 -15.14
N ARG A 183 -5.34 -3.08 -15.30
CA ARG A 183 -4.47 -4.26 -15.21
C ARG A 183 -3.32 -4.18 -16.23
N ASP A 184 -3.65 -3.96 -17.49
CA ASP A 184 -2.65 -3.92 -18.56
C ASP A 184 -1.70 -2.71 -18.39
N GLY A 185 -2.25 -1.57 -17.93
CA GLY A 185 -1.45 -0.39 -17.59
C GLY A 185 -0.46 -0.66 -16.45
N LEU A 186 -0.90 -1.33 -15.38
CA LEU A 186 -0.04 -1.67 -14.25
C LEU A 186 1.04 -2.70 -14.63
N ILE A 187 0.71 -3.68 -15.49
CA ILE A 187 1.70 -4.62 -16.03
C ILE A 187 2.79 -3.86 -16.78
N ARG A 188 2.42 -2.96 -17.72
CA ARG A 188 3.39 -2.14 -18.46
C ARG A 188 4.23 -1.24 -17.56
N LEU A 189 3.62 -0.65 -16.53
CA LEU A 189 4.35 0.16 -15.55
C LEU A 189 5.37 -0.68 -14.78
N ARG A 190 4.99 -1.87 -14.32
CA ARG A 190 5.88 -2.81 -13.64
C ARG A 190 7.08 -3.15 -14.54
N ASP A 191 6.81 -3.56 -15.78
CA ASP A 191 7.85 -3.95 -16.75
C ASP A 191 8.79 -2.78 -17.08
N CYS A 192 8.26 -1.55 -17.19
CA CYS A 192 9.06 -0.34 -17.41
C CYS A 192 9.90 0.05 -16.18
N LEU A 193 9.38 -0.14 -14.98
CA LEU A 193 10.10 0.19 -13.73
C LEU A 193 11.16 -0.85 -13.38
N GLY A 194 11.16 -2.02 -14.02
CA GLY A 194 12.08 -3.12 -13.71
C GLY A 194 11.82 -3.68 -12.31
N ALA A 195 10.57 -3.64 -11.84
CA ALA A 195 10.17 -4.22 -10.59
C ALA A 195 9.79 -5.69 -10.85
N ASP A 196 10.76 -6.60 -10.61
CA ASP A 196 10.56 -8.05 -10.55
C ASP A 196 9.83 -8.45 -9.26
#